data_0f9e86821bb078d2a66a4227e738f713
#
_entry.id   0f9e86821bb078d2a66a4227e738f713
#
_cell.length_a   1.000
_cell.length_b   1.000
_cell.length_c   1.000
_cell.angle_alpha   90.00
_cell.angle_beta   90.00
_cell.angle_gamma   90.00
#
_symmetry.space_group_name_H-M   'P 1'
#
loop_
_entity.id
_entity.type
_entity.pdbx_description
1 polymer ?
#
loop_
_entity_poly.entity_id
_entity_poly.type
_entity_poly.pdbx_seq_one_letter_code
_entity_poly.pdbx_strand_id
1 'polypeptide(L)'
;KRPLLPSQSRILAEFGENIKYARLRRDLSSEQVSERASISRNTLIKIEKGDESVAIGYYFRVLAILGLEKDLLLVAKDDELGRRLQDARFTVKKRAPRK
;
A
#
# COMPACT_ATOMS: atom_id res chain seq x y z
N LYS A 1 -10.40 16.74 9.19
CA LYS A 1 -9.41 15.73 8.84
C LYS A 1 -8.25 16.38 8.10
N ARG A 2 -7.05 16.08 8.54
CA ARG A 2 -5.88 16.69 7.96
C ARG A 2 -5.49 16.02 6.65
N PRO A 3 -5.14 16.81 5.63
CA PRO A 3 -4.60 16.21 4.42
C PRO A 3 -3.19 15.68 4.65
N LEU A 4 -2.75 14.83 3.74
CA LEU A 4 -1.38 14.35 3.78
C LEU A 4 -0.41 15.49 3.51
N LEU A 5 0.80 15.36 4.05
CA LEU A 5 1.86 16.29 3.71
C LEU A 5 2.26 16.10 2.24
N PRO A 6 2.81 17.15 1.60
CA PRO A 6 3.18 17.03 0.19
C PRO A 6 4.10 15.86 -0.11
N SER A 7 5.06 15.56 0.78
CA SER A 7 5.96 14.43 0.54
C SER A 7 5.21 13.10 0.61
N GLN A 8 4.24 13.00 1.49
CA GLN A 8 3.44 11.79 1.62
C GLN A 8 2.51 11.62 0.42
N SER A 9 1.92 12.72 -0.04
CA SER A 9 1.07 12.68 -1.23
C SER A 9 1.84 12.23 -2.45
N ARG A 10 3.11 12.64 -2.58
CA ARG A 10 3.94 12.23 -3.71
C ARG A 10 4.19 10.72 -3.69
N ILE A 11 4.42 10.16 -2.50
CA ILE A 11 4.62 8.72 -2.39
C ILE A 11 3.36 7.98 -2.82
N LEU A 12 2.22 8.46 -2.36
CA LEU A 12 0.95 7.83 -2.69
C LEU A 12 0.64 7.97 -4.18
N ALA A 13 0.97 9.12 -4.77
CA ALA A 13 0.78 9.35 -6.20
C ALA A 13 1.64 8.38 -7.02
N GLU A 14 2.87 8.16 -6.58
CA GLU A 14 3.75 7.22 -7.26
C GLU A 14 3.20 5.78 -7.13
N PHE A 15 2.66 5.45 -5.98
CA PHE A 15 2.02 4.15 -5.77
C PHE A 15 0.87 3.96 -6.77
N GLY A 16 0.02 4.98 -6.91
CA GLY A 16 -1.08 4.91 -7.87
C GLY A 16 -0.59 4.80 -9.30
N GLU A 17 0.47 5.52 -9.63
CA GLU A 17 1.06 5.47 -10.96
C GLU A 17 1.61 4.09 -11.26
N ASN A 18 2.23 3.44 -10.28
CA ASN A 18 2.72 2.08 -10.43
C ASN A 18 1.57 1.12 -10.76
N ILE A 19 0.44 1.32 -10.13
CA ILE A 19 -0.74 0.50 -10.41
C ILE A 19 -1.21 0.73 -11.83
N LYS A 20 -1.23 1.98 -12.26
CA LYS A 20 -1.65 2.31 -13.63
C LYS A 20 -0.75 1.62 -14.66
N TYR A 21 0.55 1.71 -14.47
CA TYR A 21 1.48 1.08 -15.41
C TYR A 21 1.38 -0.44 -15.38
N ALA A 22 1.14 -1.02 -14.21
CA ALA A 22 0.94 -2.46 -14.11
C ALA A 22 -0.28 -2.89 -14.92
N ARG A 23 -1.33 -2.08 -14.89
CA ARG A 23 -2.52 -2.33 -15.70
C ARG A 23 -2.20 -2.23 -17.18
N LEU A 24 -1.52 -1.17 -17.57
CA LEU A 24 -1.19 -0.93 -18.98
C LEU A 24 -0.28 -2.02 -19.55
N ARG A 25 0.69 -2.47 -18.74
CA ARG A 25 1.59 -3.54 -19.20
C ARG A 25 0.86 -4.85 -19.47
N ARG A 26 -0.31 -5.03 -18.87
CA ARG A 26 -1.14 -6.22 -19.07
C ARG A 26 -2.20 -5.99 -20.12
N ASP A 27 -2.14 -4.87 -20.82
CA ASP A 27 -3.10 -4.51 -21.88
C ASP A 27 -4.54 -4.54 -21.39
N LEU A 28 -4.75 -4.14 -20.14
CA LEU A 28 -6.08 -4.08 -19.56
C LEU A 28 -6.59 -2.65 -19.59
N SER A 29 -7.85 -2.49 -19.97
CA SER A 29 -8.48 -1.17 -19.98
C SER A 29 -8.95 -0.82 -18.57
N SER A 30 -9.18 0.48 -18.35
CA SER A 30 -9.77 0.94 -17.09
C SER A 30 -11.11 0.25 -16.85
N GLU A 31 -11.89 0.10 -17.89
CA GLU A 31 -13.21 -0.51 -17.78
C GLU A 31 -13.09 -1.96 -17.32
N GLN A 32 -12.16 -2.72 -17.92
CA GLN A 32 -11.98 -4.11 -17.55
C GLN A 32 -11.56 -4.26 -16.09
N VAL A 33 -10.61 -3.45 -15.66
CA VAL A 33 -10.11 -3.57 -14.29
C VAL A 33 -11.16 -3.13 -13.28
N SER A 34 -11.82 -2.00 -13.53
CA SER A 34 -12.83 -1.53 -12.58
C SER A 34 -13.98 -2.53 -12.46
N GLU A 35 -14.39 -3.12 -13.58
CA GLU A 35 -15.45 -4.10 -13.56
C GLU A 35 -15.06 -5.35 -12.77
N ARG A 36 -13.87 -5.87 -13.04
CA ARG A 36 -13.40 -7.07 -12.37
C ARG A 36 -13.15 -6.85 -10.89
N ALA A 37 -12.73 -5.63 -10.54
CA ALA A 37 -12.48 -5.30 -9.14
C ALA A 37 -13.75 -4.86 -8.42
N SER A 38 -14.87 -4.79 -9.12
CA SER A 38 -16.16 -4.37 -8.56
C SER A 38 -16.10 -2.97 -7.97
N ILE A 39 -15.47 -2.06 -8.69
CA ILE A 39 -15.41 -0.65 -8.31
C ILE A 39 -15.84 0.19 -9.50
N SER A 40 -16.18 1.45 -9.25
CA SER A 40 -16.51 2.37 -10.33
C SER A 40 -15.25 2.79 -11.06
N ARG A 41 -15.42 3.22 -12.32
CA ARG A 41 -14.27 3.77 -13.07
C ARG A 41 -13.72 5.00 -12.38
N ASN A 42 -14.58 5.80 -11.77
CA ASN A 42 -14.15 6.97 -11.02
C ASN A 42 -13.22 6.57 -9.87
N THR A 43 -13.57 5.52 -9.15
CA THR A 43 -12.74 5.02 -8.07
C THR A 43 -11.38 4.56 -8.60
N LEU A 44 -11.38 3.88 -9.75
CA LEU A 44 -10.12 3.44 -10.34
C LEU A 44 -9.25 4.63 -10.75
N ILE A 45 -9.86 5.68 -11.31
CA ILE A 45 -9.12 6.88 -11.67
C ILE A 45 -8.44 7.47 -10.42
N LYS A 46 -9.18 7.52 -9.31
CA LYS A 46 -8.65 8.03 -8.05
C LYS A 46 -7.50 7.16 -7.55
N ILE A 47 -7.66 5.85 -7.64
CA ILE A 47 -6.62 4.92 -7.21
C ILE A 47 -5.34 5.13 -8.02
N GLU A 48 -5.47 5.31 -9.33
CA GLU A 48 -4.29 5.50 -10.19
C GLU A 48 -3.65 6.87 -10.02
N LYS A 49 -4.34 7.77 -9.36
CA LYS A 49 -3.76 9.06 -8.97
C LYS A 49 -3.23 9.03 -7.54
N GLY A 50 -3.44 7.95 -6.82
CA GLY A 50 -2.97 7.84 -5.44
C GLY A 50 -3.81 8.67 -4.49
N ASP A 51 -5.11 8.72 -4.70
CA ASP A 51 -6.01 9.51 -3.88
C ASP A 51 -6.11 8.92 -2.47
N GLU A 52 -5.84 9.73 -1.47
CA GLU A 52 -5.83 9.29 -0.08
C GLU A 52 -7.22 9.03 0.47
N SER A 53 -8.27 9.53 -0.19
CA SER A 53 -9.62 9.35 0.28
C SER A 53 -10.19 7.98 -0.05
N VAL A 54 -9.52 7.22 -0.92
CA VAL A 54 -9.98 5.88 -1.28
C VAL A 54 -9.46 4.89 -0.24
N ALA A 55 -10.36 4.07 0.28
CA ALA A 55 -9.99 3.06 1.27
C ALA A 55 -8.97 2.07 0.68
N ILE A 56 -8.05 1.62 1.53
CA ILE A 56 -7.00 0.71 1.07
C ILE A 56 -7.58 -0.60 0.54
N GLY A 57 -8.74 -1.00 1.03
CA GLY A 57 -9.39 -2.20 0.52
C GLY A 57 -9.70 -2.13 -0.96
N TYR A 58 -10.01 -0.94 -1.47
CA TYR A 58 -10.25 -0.77 -2.89
C TYR A 58 -8.96 -0.83 -3.69
N TYR A 59 -7.88 -0.26 -3.15
CA TYR A 59 -6.56 -0.44 -3.75
C TYR A 59 -6.21 -1.92 -3.83
N PHE A 60 -6.49 -2.64 -2.75
CA PHE A 60 -6.21 -4.07 -2.70
C PHE A 60 -6.97 -4.83 -3.78
N ARG A 61 -8.23 -4.49 -4.00
CA ARG A 61 -9.03 -5.15 -5.03
C ARG A 61 -8.38 -5.03 -6.40
N VAL A 62 -7.88 -3.82 -6.71
CA VAL A 62 -7.22 -3.60 -8.00
C VAL A 62 -5.93 -4.40 -8.09
N LEU A 63 -5.13 -4.38 -7.03
CA LEU A 63 -3.90 -5.15 -7.00
C LEU A 63 -4.18 -6.64 -7.21
N ALA A 64 -5.27 -7.14 -6.63
CA ALA A 64 -5.63 -8.55 -6.78
C ALA A 64 -5.97 -8.89 -8.23
N ILE A 65 -6.68 -7.98 -8.92
CA ILE A 65 -6.99 -8.21 -10.33
C ILE A 65 -5.72 -8.25 -11.16
N LEU A 66 -4.71 -7.48 -10.77
CA LEU A 66 -3.43 -7.44 -11.48
C LEU A 66 -2.48 -8.56 -11.04
N GLY A 67 -2.86 -9.36 -10.06
CA GLY A 67 -2.02 -10.43 -9.55
C GLY A 67 -0.91 -9.95 -8.62
N LEU A 68 -1.04 -8.75 -8.09
CA LEU A 68 -0.01 -8.13 -7.26
C LEU A 68 -0.42 -7.96 -5.80
N GLU A 69 -1.46 -8.66 -5.39
CA GLU A 69 -1.99 -8.48 -4.03
C GLU A 69 -0.97 -8.86 -2.96
N LYS A 70 -0.07 -9.80 -3.28
CA LYS A 70 0.91 -10.23 -2.29
C LYS A 70 2.00 -9.20 -2.03
N ASP A 71 2.09 -8.17 -2.86
CA ASP A 71 3.01 -7.08 -2.60
C ASP A 71 2.70 -6.40 -1.27
N LEU A 72 1.44 -6.42 -0.85
CA LEU A 72 1.07 -5.85 0.44
C LEU A 72 1.71 -6.58 1.62
N LEU A 73 2.07 -7.83 1.42
CA LEU A 73 2.76 -8.58 2.48
C LEU A 73 4.16 -8.07 2.73
N LEU A 74 4.71 -7.31 1.78
CA LEU A 74 6.05 -6.75 1.92
C LEU A 74 6.05 -5.40 2.64
N VAL A 75 4.91 -4.76 2.71
CA VAL A 75 4.82 -3.46 3.35
C VAL A 75 5.06 -3.62 4.84
N ALA A 76 6.03 -2.85 5.37
CA ALA A 76 6.42 -2.85 6.78
C ALA A 76 7.01 -4.16 7.27
N LYS A 77 7.22 -5.12 6.36
CA LYS A 77 7.74 -6.43 6.76
C LYS A 77 9.20 -6.35 7.16
N ASP A 78 10.00 -5.61 6.40
CA ASP A 78 11.42 -5.49 6.69
C ASP A 78 11.67 -4.22 7.49
N ASP A 79 11.26 -4.26 8.75
CA ASP A 79 11.32 -3.14 9.66
C ASP A 79 12.60 -3.22 10.50
N GLU A 80 13.70 -2.80 9.88
CA GLU A 80 15.02 -2.94 10.50
C GLU A 80 15.11 -2.16 11.80
N LEU A 81 14.62 -0.93 11.79
CA LEU A 81 14.66 -0.11 13.00
C LEU A 81 13.83 -0.74 14.11
N GLY A 82 12.64 -1.21 13.78
CA GLY A 82 11.77 -1.85 14.75
C GLY A 82 12.41 -3.09 15.35
N ARG A 83 13.07 -3.88 14.50
CA ARG A 83 13.76 -5.07 15.00
C ARG A 83 14.91 -4.71 15.93
N ARG A 84 15.66 -3.65 15.61
CA ARG A 84 16.74 -3.21 16.48
C ARG A 84 16.21 -2.70 17.82
N LEU A 85 15.11 -1.97 17.78
CA LEU A 85 14.49 -1.49 19.01
C LEU A 85 14.00 -2.66 19.86
N GLN A 86 13.42 -3.66 19.23
CA GLN A 86 12.94 -4.85 19.91
C GLN A 86 14.11 -5.59 20.55
N ASP A 87 15.17 -5.78 19.79
CA ASP A 87 16.35 -6.49 20.28
C ASP A 87 16.97 -5.76 21.47
N ALA A 88 17.06 -4.45 21.40
CA ALA A 88 17.61 -3.67 22.53
C ALA A 88 16.74 -3.82 23.76
N ARG A 89 15.42 -3.75 23.58
CA ARG A 89 14.50 -3.90 24.70
C ARG A 89 14.57 -5.31 25.29
N PHE A 90 14.68 -6.29 24.42
CA PHE A 90 14.77 -7.68 24.84
C PHE A 90 16.05 -7.93 25.65
N THR A 91 17.15 -7.37 25.21
CA THR A 91 18.42 -7.49 25.91
C THR A 91 18.35 -6.85 27.29
N VAL A 92 17.74 -5.66 27.36
CA VAL A 92 17.57 -4.98 28.66
C VAL A 92 16.73 -5.83 29.60
N LYS A 93 15.64 -6.41 29.10
CA LYS A 93 14.79 -7.26 29.91
C LYS A 93 15.54 -8.47 30.46
N LYS A 94 16.38 -9.06 29.62
CA LYS A 94 17.16 -10.21 30.07
C LYS A 94 18.11 -9.87 31.20
N ARG A 95 18.65 -8.65 31.18
CA ARG A 95 19.59 -8.24 32.19
C ARG A 95 18.92 -7.76 33.47
N ALA A 96 17.71 -7.26 33.33
CA ALA A 96 17.02 -6.71 34.48
C ALA A 96 16.67 -7.81 35.46
N PRO A 97 16.83 -7.54 36.76
CA PRO A 97 16.41 -8.53 37.77
C PRO A 97 14.91 -8.71 37.71
N ARG A 98 14.48 -9.93 37.86
CA ARG A 98 13.06 -10.24 37.90
C ARG A 98 12.56 -10.22 39.32
N LYS A 99 11.36 -9.76 39.45
CA LYS A 99 10.78 -9.75 40.79
C LYS A 99 10.38 -11.10 41.24
#